data_3cb5726d70c0c18e40844c2bbce4569b
#
_entry.id   3cb5726d70c0c18e40844c2bbce4569b
#
_cell.length_a   1.000
_cell.length_b   1.000
_cell.length_c   1.000
_cell.angle_alpha   90.00
_cell.angle_beta   90.00
_cell.angle_gamma   90.00
#
_symmetry.space_group_name_H-M   'P 1'
#
loop_
_entity.id
_entity.type
_entity.pdbx_description
1 polymer ?
#
loop_
_entity_poly.entity_id
_entity_poly.type
_entity_poly.pdbx_seq_one_letter_code
_entity_poly.pdbx_strand_id
1 'polypeptide(L)'
;WFFVQNIDVNYAGVVKARNEVFLHQGLTRDTHFIASTGIAGRNADPSLCVQLDTYAVTGLVPEQVHHLYASTHLNRTYEYGVSFERGTYVDYGDRRQVFISGTASIDNRGQIVHAGDIRQQTERMWENVEALLKEAGMNYDDIGQMIVYLRDPGDYQTVERLFNARFPNMPRVTVLAP
;
A
#
# COMPACT_ATOMS: atom_id res chain seq x y z
N TRP A 1 -2.78 -6.95 5.07
CA TRP A 1 -2.45 -5.81 5.93
C TRP A 1 -1.76 -6.29 7.19
N PHE A 2 -0.67 -5.63 7.55
CA PHE A 2 0.01 -5.80 8.83
C PHE A 2 -0.31 -4.58 9.70
N PHE A 3 -1.05 -4.76 10.77
CA PHE A 3 -1.28 -3.74 11.79
C PHE A 3 -0.24 -3.95 12.88
N VAL A 4 0.67 -2.99 13.04
CA VAL A 4 1.85 -3.13 13.88
C VAL A 4 1.80 -2.14 15.02
N GLN A 5 1.78 -2.65 16.26
CA GLN A 5 1.87 -1.82 17.47
C GLN A 5 3.25 -1.17 17.54
N ASN A 6 3.30 0.14 17.84
CA ASN A 6 4.56 0.89 17.89
C ASN A 6 5.42 0.63 16.63
N ILE A 7 4.85 0.92 15.46
CA ILE A 7 5.43 0.53 14.17
C ILE A 7 6.89 0.98 14.01
N ASP A 8 7.25 2.15 14.50
CA ASP A 8 8.62 2.69 14.41
C ASP A 8 9.66 1.79 15.11
N VAL A 9 9.24 0.98 16.10
CA VAL A 9 10.10 0.07 16.83
C VAL A 9 9.99 -1.36 16.30
N ASN A 10 8.78 -1.82 16.01
CA ASN A 10 8.51 -3.23 15.77
C ASN A 10 8.53 -3.60 14.27
N TYR A 11 8.49 -2.64 13.35
CA TYR A 11 8.39 -2.91 11.91
C TYR A 11 9.58 -3.70 11.36
N ALA A 12 10.77 -3.43 11.83
CA ALA A 12 11.98 -4.18 11.41
C ALA A 12 11.87 -5.68 11.73
N GLY A 13 11.29 -6.03 12.88
CA GLY A 13 11.02 -7.42 13.25
C GLY A 13 10.00 -8.10 12.33
N VAL A 14 8.93 -7.38 11.98
CA VAL A 14 7.92 -7.86 11.02
C VAL A 14 8.54 -8.12 9.64
N VAL A 15 9.35 -7.17 9.15
CA VAL A 15 10.04 -7.31 7.86
C VAL A 15 10.99 -8.51 7.87
N LYS A 16 11.76 -8.69 8.94
CA LYS A 16 12.66 -9.83 9.07
C LYS A 16 11.91 -11.15 9.02
N ALA A 17 10.89 -11.32 9.85
CA ALA A 17 10.09 -12.54 9.91
C ALA A 17 9.40 -12.82 8.55
N ARG A 18 8.83 -11.80 7.92
CA ARG A 18 8.22 -11.91 6.60
C ARG A 18 9.22 -12.36 5.55
N ASN A 19 10.41 -11.77 5.51
CA ASN A 19 11.45 -12.13 4.54
C ASN A 19 11.88 -13.59 4.69
N GLU A 20 12.01 -14.09 5.92
CA GLU A 20 12.33 -15.49 6.19
C GLU A 20 11.24 -16.43 5.65
N VAL A 21 9.96 -16.13 5.95
CA VAL A 21 8.82 -16.92 5.45
C VAL A 21 8.74 -16.87 3.92
N PHE A 22 8.89 -15.68 3.34
CA PHE A 22 8.82 -15.51 1.89
C PHE A 22 9.91 -16.29 1.17
N LEU A 23 11.13 -16.26 1.68
CA LEU A 23 12.24 -17.04 1.13
C LEU A 23 11.91 -18.56 1.11
N HIS A 24 11.37 -19.09 2.21
CA HIS A 24 10.95 -20.48 2.29
C HIS A 24 9.81 -20.85 1.32
N GLN A 25 8.99 -19.87 0.95
CA GLN A 25 7.88 -20.03 0.00
C GLN A 25 8.27 -19.69 -1.44
N GLY A 26 9.55 -19.40 -1.72
CA GLY A 26 10.02 -19.04 -3.06
C GLY A 26 9.61 -17.63 -3.52
N LEU A 27 9.14 -16.79 -2.59
CA LEU A 27 8.82 -15.38 -2.86
C LEU A 27 10.09 -14.56 -2.68
N THR A 28 10.70 -14.17 -3.80
CA THR A 28 11.98 -13.47 -3.84
C THR A 28 11.93 -12.31 -4.84
N ARG A 29 12.99 -11.53 -4.90
CA ARG A 29 13.14 -10.48 -5.92
C ARG A 29 13.17 -11.01 -7.36
N ASP A 30 13.55 -12.27 -7.54
CA ASP A 30 13.68 -12.91 -8.85
C ASP A 30 12.38 -13.61 -9.29
N THR A 31 11.42 -13.73 -8.37
CA THR A 31 10.05 -14.18 -8.63
C THR A 31 9.07 -13.01 -8.48
N HIS A 32 8.39 -12.95 -7.36
CA HIS A 32 7.51 -11.84 -6.97
C HIS A 32 7.30 -11.83 -5.45
N PHE A 33 6.76 -10.74 -4.94
CA PHE A 33 6.23 -10.66 -3.58
C PHE A 33 4.70 -10.57 -3.60
N ILE A 34 4.11 -10.26 -2.46
CA ILE A 34 2.66 -10.08 -2.29
C ILE A 34 2.38 -8.59 -2.12
N ALA A 35 1.32 -8.06 -2.72
CA ALA A 35 0.85 -6.72 -2.43
C ALA A 35 0.46 -6.62 -0.96
N SER A 36 1.00 -5.67 -0.22
CA SER A 36 0.75 -5.54 1.20
C SER A 36 0.91 -4.12 1.73
N THR A 37 0.24 -3.85 2.85
CA THR A 37 0.32 -2.59 3.58
C THR A 37 0.74 -2.88 5.02
N GLY A 38 1.83 -2.29 5.47
CA GLY A 38 2.22 -2.25 6.87
C GLY A 38 1.87 -0.89 7.46
N ILE A 39 1.07 -0.87 8.52
CA ILE A 39 0.57 0.37 9.12
C ILE A 39 0.53 0.24 10.64
N ALA A 40 0.60 1.38 11.34
CA ALA A 40 0.41 1.40 12.78
C ALA A 40 -1.00 0.92 13.13
N GLY A 41 -1.09 0.07 14.13
CA GLY A 41 -2.35 -0.46 14.62
C GLY A 41 -2.17 -1.15 15.97
N ARG A 42 -3.27 -1.41 16.66
CA ARG A 42 -3.27 -2.08 17.96
C ARG A 42 -4.26 -3.23 17.94
N ASN A 43 -3.89 -4.33 18.55
CA ASN A 43 -4.80 -5.41 18.85
C ASN A 43 -5.58 -5.09 20.16
N ALA A 44 -6.75 -5.70 20.34
CA ALA A 44 -7.50 -5.64 21.60
C ALA A 44 -6.70 -6.26 22.76
N ASP A 45 -5.90 -7.29 22.48
CA ASP A 45 -4.91 -7.84 23.41
C ASP A 45 -3.59 -7.06 23.27
N PRO A 46 -3.18 -6.26 24.27
CA PRO A 46 -1.99 -5.43 24.18
C PRO A 46 -0.67 -6.22 24.19
N SER A 47 -0.70 -7.52 24.47
CA SER A 47 0.46 -8.40 24.37
C SER A 47 0.80 -8.79 22.93
N LEU A 48 -0.13 -8.61 22.00
CA LEU A 48 0.02 -8.92 20.58
C LEU A 48 0.52 -7.71 19.81
N CYS A 49 1.77 -7.76 19.38
CA CYS A 49 2.42 -6.66 18.66
C CYS A 49 1.99 -6.52 17.20
N VAL A 50 1.44 -7.56 16.60
CA VAL A 50 1.08 -7.59 15.17
C VAL A 50 -0.26 -8.29 14.98
N GLN A 51 -1.09 -7.69 14.15
CA GLN A 51 -2.28 -8.34 13.59
C GLN A 51 -2.13 -8.42 12.08
N LEU A 52 -2.53 -9.54 11.48
CA LEU A 52 -2.48 -9.78 10.04
C LEU A 52 -3.88 -10.06 9.51
N ASP A 53 -4.29 -9.26 8.52
CA ASP A 53 -5.46 -9.54 7.68
C ASP A 53 -4.98 -9.93 6.29
N THR A 54 -5.50 -11.05 5.77
CA THR A 54 -5.15 -11.58 4.46
C THR A 54 -6.37 -11.77 3.59
N TYR A 55 -6.17 -11.51 2.30
CA TYR A 55 -7.09 -11.87 1.25
C TYR A 55 -6.38 -12.87 0.31
N ALA A 56 -6.99 -14.01 0.08
CA ALA A 56 -6.43 -15.06 -0.76
C ALA A 56 -7.47 -15.56 -1.76
N VAL A 57 -7.01 -15.85 -2.98
CA VAL A 57 -7.83 -16.42 -4.04
C VAL A 57 -7.17 -17.71 -4.49
N THR A 58 -7.95 -18.77 -4.63
CA THR A 58 -7.49 -20.08 -5.12
C THR A 58 -8.03 -20.35 -6.52
N GLY A 59 -7.39 -21.29 -7.23
CA GLY A 59 -7.83 -21.69 -8.57
C GLY A 59 -7.44 -20.73 -9.69
N LEU A 60 -6.55 -19.77 -9.42
CA LEU A 60 -5.97 -18.92 -10.46
C LEU A 60 -4.84 -19.63 -11.20
N VAL A 61 -4.68 -19.28 -12.47
CA VAL A 61 -3.47 -19.61 -13.23
C VAL A 61 -2.51 -18.41 -13.24
N PRO A 62 -1.19 -18.64 -13.42
CA PRO A 62 -0.20 -17.56 -13.32
C PRO A 62 -0.48 -16.37 -14.24
N GLU A 63 -1.02 -16.60 -15.42
CA GLU A 63 -1.32 -15.59 -16.45
C GLU A 63 -2.43 -14.61 -16.02
N GLN A 64 -3.22 -14.95 -15.00
CA GLN A 64 -4.25 -14.09 -14.45
C GLN A 64 -3.72 -13.09 -13.41
N VAL A 65 -2.50 -13.33 -12.88
CA VAL A 65 -1.94 -12.53 -11.78
C VAL A 65 -0.84 -11.61 -12.31
N HIS A 66 -1.00 -10.33 -12.09
CA HIS A 66 -0.08 -9.32 -12.59
C HIS A 66 0.39 -8.39 -11.46
N HIS A 67 1.68 -8.06 -11.47
CA HIS A 67 2.30 -7.20 -10.47
C HIS A 67 2.53 -5.81 -11.01
N LEU A 68 2.23 -4.79 -10.19
CA LEU A 68 2.35 -3.38 -10.55
C LEU A 68 3.60 -2.76 -9.93
N TYR A 69 4.25 -1.90 -10.69
CA TYR A 69 5.53 -1.30 -10.31
C TYR A 69 5.55 0.22 -10.36
N ALA A 70 4.89 0.82 -11.37
CA ALA A 70 4.90 2.26 -11.63
C ALA A 70 6.32 2.87 -11.59
N SER A 71 7.27 2.27 -12.29
CA SER A 71 8.73 2.54 -12.19
C SER A 71 9.13 3.99 -12.48
N THR A 72 8.28 4.77 -13.13
CA THR A 72 8.47 6.22 -13.33
C THR A 72 8.22 7.05 -12.08
N HIS A 73 7.46 6.51 -11.12
CA HIS A 73 7.01 7.18 -9.90
C HIS A 73 7.51 6.52 -8.62
N LEU A 74 7.70 5.21 -8.64
CA LEU A 74 8.03 4.38 -7.49
C LEU A 74 9.24 3.49 -7.80
N ASN A 75 10.08 3.23 -6.81
CA ASN A 75 11.15 2.24 -6.90
C ASN A 75 10.67 0.86 -6.46
N ARG A 76 11.48 -0.16 -6.73
CA ARG A 76 11.24 -1.54 -6.24
C ARG A 76 11.47 -1.57 -4.73
N THR A 77 10.60 -2.27 -4.03
CA THR A 77 10.59 -2.26 -2.56
C THR A 77 11.80 -2.94 -1.95
N TYR A 78 12.35 -3.96 -2.60
CA TYR A 78 13.55 -4.65 -2.14
C TYR A 78 14.80 -3.77 -2.16
N GLU A 79 14.82 -2.67 -2.92
CA GLU A 79 15.95 -1.72 -2.97
C GLU A 79 16.19 -1.02 -1.62
N TYR A 80 15.16 -0.93 -0.77
CA TYR A 80 15.27 -0.39 0.58
C TYR A 80 14.95 -1.42 1.67
N GLY A 81 15.10 -2.72 1.33
CA GLY A 81 15.12 -3.80 2.32
C GLY A 81 13.77 -4.36 2.74
N VAL A 82 12.68 -4.03 2.05
CA VAL A 82 11.36 -4.60 2.32
C VAL A 82 10.87 -5.44 1.14
N SER A 83 9.95 -6.34 1.40
CA SER A 83 9.48 -7.36 0.44
C SER A 83 7.96 -7.28 0.28
N PHE A 84 7.52 -6.46 -0.67
CA PHE A 84 6.13 -6.42 -1.12
C PHE A 84 6.06 -5.89 -2.56
N GLU A 85 4.97 -6.18 -3.28
CA GLU A 85 4.70 -5.54 -4.56
C GLU A 85 3.96 -4.23 -4.35
N ARG A 86 4.17 -3.25 -5.24
CA ARG A 86 3.46 -1.94 -5.19
C ARG A 86 1.96 -2.09 -5.42
N GLY A 87 1.57 -3.13 -6.13
CA GLY A 87 0.21 -3.57 -6.32
C GLY A 87 0.17 -4.89 -7.07
N THR A 88 -0.97 -5.53 -7.03
CA THR A 88 -1.25 -6.76 -7.77
C THR A 88 -2.67 -6.68 -8.29
N TYR A 89 -2.90 -7.11 -9.54
CA TYR A 89 -4.25 -7.33 -10.02
C TYR A 89 -4.45 -8.74 -10.53
N VAL A 90 -5.70 -9.18 -10.44
CA VAL A 90 -6.17 -10.45 -11.00
C VAL A 90 -7.13 -10.15 -12.14
N ASP A 91 -6.86 -10.74 -13.30
CA ASP A 91 -7.74 -10.69 -14.46
C ASP A 91 -8.61 -11.95 -14.49
N TYR A 92 -9.92 -11.77 -14.29
CA TYR A 92 -10.89 -12.85 -14.29
C TYR A 92 -11.53 -13.05 -15.69
N GLY A 93 -11.16 -12.25 -16.68
CA GLY A 93 -11.73 -12.28 -18.02
C GLY A 93 -12.96 -11.40 -18.17
N ASP A 94 -13.91 -11.46 -17.23
CA ASP A 94 -15.10 -10.60 -17.19
C ASP A 94 -14.87 -9.33 -16.34
N ARG A 95 -13.86 -9.32 -15.50
CA ARG A 95 -13.49 -8.19 -14.62
C ARG A 95 -12.03 -8.28 -14.22
N ARG A 96 -11.50 -7.17 -13.76
CA ARG A 96 -10.17 -7.05 -13.14
C ARG A 96 -10.31 -6.50 -11.72
N GLN A 97 -9.61 -7.12 -10.78
CA GLN A 97 -9.56 -6.65 -9.40
C GLN A 97 -8.13 -6.28 -9.03
N VAL A 98 -7.93 -5.03 -8.59
CA VAL A 98 -6.62 -4.46 -8.26
C VAL A 98 -6.53 -4.21 -6.77
N PHE A 99 -5.39 -4.58 -6.19
CA PHE A 99 -4.97 -4.26 -4.83
C PHE A 99 -3.70 -3.42 -4.88
N ILE A 100 -3.80 -2.15 -4.53
CA ILE A 100 -2.64 -1.26 -4.40
C ILE A 100 -2.15 -1.32 -2.96
N SER A 101 -0.86 -1.55 -2.79
CA SER A 101 -0.19 -1.53 -1.50
C SER A 101 -0.12 -0.14 -0.90
N GLY A 102 0.14 -0.05 0.39
CA GLY A 102 0.35 1.23 1.06
C GLY A 102 1.35 2.10 0.29
N THR A 103 0.90 3.27 -0.13
CA THR A 103 1.65 4.21 -0.96
C THR A 103 1.75 5.54 -0.23
N ALA A 104 2.94 6.11 -0.18
CA ALA A 104 3.24 7.36 0.49
C ALA A 104 3.84 8.40 -0.47
N SER A 105 4.18 9.58 0.05
CA SER A 105 4.86 10.63 -0.68
C SER A 105 6.34 10.29 -0.87
N ILE A 106 6.62 9.41 -1.83
CA ILE A 106 7.98 8.98 -2.22
C ILE A 106 8.19 9.17 -3.72
N ASP A 107 9.45 9.24 -4.12
CA ASP A 107 9.85 9.27 -5.52
C ASP A 107 10.33 7.89 -6.03
N ASN A 108 10.74 7.84 -7.30
CA ASN A 108 11.25 6.62 -7.93
C ASN A 108 12.67 6.22 -7.49
N ARG A 109 13.25 6.92 -6.53
CA ARG A 109 14.49 6.55 -5.84
C ARG A 109 14.21 6.07 -4.41
N GLY A 110 12.92 5.99 -4.01
CA GLY A 110 12.50 5.61 -2.67
C GLY A 110 12.71 6.71 -1.63
N GLN A 111 12.95 7.95 -2.05
CA GLN A 111 13.16 9.05 -1.14
C GLN A 111 11.83 9.69 -0.75
N ILE A 112 11.68 10.01 0.53
CA ILE A 112 10.54 10.78 1.02
C ILE A 112 10.64 12.19 0.44
N VAL A 113 9.55 12.62 -0.21
CA VAL A 113 9.43 13.98 -0.75
C VAL A 113 8.33 14.74 -0.01
N HIS A 114 8.46 16.08 0.01
CA HIS A 114 7.50 16.98 0.66
C HIS A 114 7.32 16.76 2.17
N ALA A 115 8.41 16.39 2.88
CA ALA A 115 8.36 16.21 4.33
C ALA A 115 7.82 17.48 5.03
N GLY A 116 6.82 17.30 5.91
CA GLY A 116 6.17 18.39 6.65
C GLY A 116 5.11 19.19 5.87
N ASP A 117 4.86 18.88 4.59
CA ASP A 117 3.82 19.51 3.79
C ASP A 117 2.74 18.49 3.42
N ILE A 118 1.70 18.39 4.22
CA ILE A 118 0.62 17.44 4.04
C ILE A 118 -0.14 17.61 2.70
N ARG A 119 -0.19 18.83 2.15
CA ARG A 119 -0.85 19.08 0.87
C ARG A 119 -0.07 18.45 -0.26
N GLN A 120 1.22 18.76 -0.36
CA GLN A 120 2.10 18.20 -1.37
C GLN A 120 2.29 16.69 -1.18
N GLN A 121 2.32 16.20 0.07
CA GLN A 121 2.35 14.75 0.35
C GLN A 121 1.11 14.06 -0.20
N THR A 122 -0.07 14.63 0.00
CA THR A 122 -1.33 14.07 -0.51
C THR A 122 -1.36 14.06 -2.04
N GLU A 123 -0.94 15.14 -2.67
CA GLU A 123 -0.87 15.24 -4.14
C GLU A 123 0.11 14.23 -4.72
N ARG A 124 1.30 14.10 -4.13
CA ARG A 124 2.30 13.12 -4.58
C ARG A 124 1.81 11.68 -4.41
N MET A 125 1.16 11.38 -3.29
CA MET A 125 0.53 10.06 -3.10
C MET A 125 -0.49 9.78 -4.20
N TRP A 126 -1.32 10.75 -4.59
CA TRP A 126 -2.26 10.59 -5.70
C TRP A 126 -1.55 10.31 -7.02
N GLU A 127 -0.47 11.03 -7.34
CA GLU A 127 0.32 10.76 -8.55
C GLU A 127 0.83 9.32 -8.57
N ASN A 128 1.32 8.84 -7.44
CA ASN A 128 1.82 7.47 -7.31
C ASN A 128 0.68 6.43 -7.51
N VAL A 129 -0.49 6.66 -6.90
CA VAL A 129 -1.67 5.80 -7.07
C VAL A 129 -2.15 5.84 -8.53
N GLU A 130 -2.21 7.03 -9.14
CA GLU A 130 -2.61 7.18 -10.54
C GLU A 130 -1.70 6.40 -11.50
N ALA A 131 -0.39 6.43 -11.26
CA ALA A 131 0.57 5.68 -12.06
C ALA A 131 0.35 4.16 -11.96
N LEU A 132 0.05 3.65 -10.77
CA LEU A 132 -0.30 2.23 -10.57
C LEU A 132 -1.63 1.85 -11.23
N LEU A 133 -2.65 2.70 -11.11
CA LEU A 133 -3.93 2.48 -11.78
C LEU A 133 -3.77 2.47 -13.31
N LYS A 134 -3.03 3.41 -13.88
CA LYS A 134 -2.74 3.48 -15.32
C LYS A 134 -2.02 2.22 -15.83
N GLU A 135 -1.06 1.71 -15.06
CA GLU A 135 -0.36 0.46 -15.40
C GLU A 135 -1.33 -0.73 -15.42
N ALA A 136 -2.34 -0.73 -14.54
CA ALA A 136 -3.40 -1.73 -14.54
C ALA A 136 -4.50 -1.49 -15.60
N GLY A 137 -4.40 -0.42 -16.42
CA GLY A 137 -5.42 -0.03 -17.38
C GLY A 137 -6.68 0.56 -16.74
N MET A 138 -6.53 1.17 -15.56
CA MET A 138 -7.60 1.74 -14.74
C MET A 138 -7.37 3.23 -14.45
N ASN A 139 -8.35 3.86 -13.81
CA ASN A 139 -8.29 5.23 -13.35
C ASN A 139 -8.99 5.38 -11.98
N TYR A 140 -9.11 6.62 -11.49
CA TYR A 140 -9.70 6.89 -10.17
C TYR A 140 -11.19 6.54 -10.07
N ASP A 141 -11.93 6.51 -11.16
CA ASP A 141 -13.36 6.15 -11.16
C ASP A 141 -13.57 4.65 -10.92
N ASP A 142 -12.52 3.83 -11.11
CA ASP A 142 -12.54 2.39 -10.87
C ASP A 142 -12.28 2.03 -9.40
N ILE A 143 -11.98 3.01 -8.54
CA ILE A 143 -11.68 2.76 -7.12
C ILE A 143 -12.96 2.41 -6.37
N GLY A 144 -13.06 1.15 -5.96
CA GLY A 144 -14.17 0.67 -5.12
C GLY A 144 -14.01 0.99 -3.63
N GLN A 145 -12.76 1.18 -3.16
CA GLN A 145 -12.44 1.52 -1.77
C GLN A 145 -11.06 2.13 -1.65
N MET A 146 -10.94 3.19 -0.85
CA MET A 146 -9.66 3.77 -0.45
C MET A 146 -9.60 3.93 1.07
N ILE A 147 -8.48 3.53 1.68
CA ILE A 147 -8.20 3.77 3.09
C ILE A 147 -7.06 4.79 3.17
N VAL A 148 -7.35 5.92 3.81
CA VAL A 148 -6.37 6.99 4.01
C VAL A 148 -5.87 6.92 5.45
N TYR A 149 -4.60 6.66 5.63
CA TYR A 149 -3.98 6.60 6.95
C TYR A 149 -3.27 7.91 7.26
N LEU A 150 -3.62 8.53 8.37
CA LEU A 150 -2.99 9.75 8.87
C LEU A 150 -2.23 9.46 10.17
N ARG A 151 -1.00 9.96 10.24
CA ARG A 151 -0.21 9.87 11.46
C ARG A 151 -0.57 10.98 12.45
N ASP A 152 -0.75 12.21 11.94
CA ASP A 152 -1.10 13.37 12.74
C ASP A 152 -2.59 13.71 12.60
N PRO A 153 -3.37 13.72 13.69
CA PRO A 153 -4.77 14.12 13.65
C PRO A 153 -4.98 15.58 13.20
N GLY A 154 -3.97 16.44 13.35
CA GLY A 154 -4.01 17.82 12.87
C GLY A 154 -4.12 17.95 11.36
N ASP A 155 -3.70 16.95 10.61
CA ASP A 155 -3.76 16.92 9.16
C ASP A 155 -5.15 16.56 8.61
N TYR A 156 -6.03 15.99 9.44
CA TYR A 156 -7.32 15.46 9.03
C TYR A 156 -8.16 16.44 8.23
N GLN A 157 -8.36 17.64 8.74
CA GLN A 157 -9.19 18.67 8.08
C GLN A 157 -8.63 19.09 6.73
N THR A 158 -7.31 19.14 6.60
CA THR A 158 -6.65 19.50 5.33
C THR A 158 -6.82 18.41 4.30
N VAL A 159 -6.56 17.16 4.68
CA VAL A 159 -6.69 15.99 3.80
C VAL A 159 -8.13 15.80 3.34
N GLU A 160 -9.11 15.89 4.26
CA GLU A 160 -10.53 15.79 3.90
C GLU A 160 -10.97 16.86 2.89
N ARG A 161 -10.51 18.11 3.07
CA ARG A 161 -10.81 19.17 2.09
C ARG A 161 -10.22 18.89 0.72
N LEU A 162 -8.99 18.39 0.66
CA LEU A 162 -8.33 18.05 -0.60
C LEU A 162 -9.06 16.92 -1.32
N PHE A 163 -9.40 15.85 -0.61
CA PHE A 163 -10.15 14.73 -1.17
C PHE A 163 -11.55 15.14 -1.62
N ASN A 164 -12.29 15.91 -0.81
CA ASN A 164 -13.64 16.37 -1.17
C ASN A 164 -13.63 17.30 -2.40
N ALA A 165 -12.57 18.10 -2.57
CA ALA A 165 -12.43 18.96 -3.74
C ALA A 165 -12.12 18.17 -5.03
N ARG A 166 -11.28 17.15 -4.95
CA ARG A 166 -10.83 16.38 -6.12
C ARG A 166 -11.68 15.15 -6.40
N PHE A 167 -12.11 14.45 -5.37
CA PHE A 167 -12.79 13.14 -5.46
C PHE A 167 -14.01 13.08 -4.54
N PRO A 168 -15.04 13.91 -4.76
CA PRO A 168 -16.17 14.07 -3.83
C PRO A 168 -16.98 12.76 -3.62
N ASN A 169 -16.97 11.88 -4.60
CA ASN A 169 -17.77 10.63 -4.60
C ASN A 169 -16.93 9.38 -4.37
N MET A 170 -15.61 9.51 -4.13
CA MET A 170 -14.74 8.35 -3.96
C MET A 170 -15.07 7.61 -2.66
N PRO A 171 -15.34 6.30 -2.70
CA PRO A 171 -15.52 5.49 -1.51
C PRO A 171 -14.24 5.46 -0.69
N ARG A 172 -14.20 6.15 0.45
CA ARG A 172 -13.02 6.21 1.31
C ARG A 172 -13.35 6.25 2.79
N VAL A 173 -12.38 5.86 3.58
CA VAL A 173 -12.36 6.05 5.02
C VAL A 173 -10.99 6.62 5.42
N THR A 174 -10.99 7.60 6.32
CA THR A 174 -9.76 8.17 6.89
C THR A 174 -9.58 7.62 8.29
N VAL A 175 -8.41 7.06 8.54
CA VAL A 175 -8.04 6.37 9.80
C VAL A 175 -6.81 7.03 10.39
N LEU A 176 -6.84 7.27 11.70
CA LEU A 176 -5.65 7.70 12.44
C LEU A 176 -4.79 6.47 12.76
N ALA A 177 -3.53 6.51 12.37
CA ALA A 177 -2.54 5.45 12.56
C ALA A 177 -1.23 6.06 13.09
N PRO A 178 -1.21 6.48 14.38
CA PRO A 178 -0.10 7.20 15.01
C PRO A 178 1.17 6.36 15.20
#